data_1a1af85246d578642aaf8bd67fe45a96
#
_entry.id   1a1af85246d578642aaf8bd67fe45a96
#
_cell.length_a   1.000
_cell.length_b   1.000
_cell.length_c   1.000
_cell.angle_alpha   90.00
_cell.angle_beta   90.00
_cell.angle_gamma   90.00
#
_symmetry.space_group_name_H-M   'P 1'
#
loop_
_entity.id
_entity.type
_entity.pdbx_description
1 polymer ?
#
loop_
_entity_poly.entity_id
_entity_poly.type
_entity_poly.pdbx_seq_one_letter_code
_entity_poly.pdbx_strand_id
1 'polypeptide(L)'
;QKELMDIFIHPKELYKINPEILKEHMTQLEYDRFVHSRDETAIKKGYEALHRENIRFIIQKEAAYPNRLRKIYDAPYGIFQKGQPYEEKELSIAIVGSRYPTTYGFEISKKFAKELAQQGVQIVSGLARGVDGTVHREIIDKKGQAVGVLGCGIDLIYPKENFQLFYDMYANQTVISEYPPGSEPLKWHFPERNRIISG
;
A
#
# COMPACT_ATOMS: atom_id res chain seq x y z
N GLN A 1 13.11 13.86 1.68
CA GLN A 1 11.95 13.68 2.61
C GLN A 1 12.39 13.09 3.95
N LYS A 2 13.22 12.03 3.96
CA LYS A 2 13.67 11.37 5.19
C LYS A 2 14.45 12.32 6.09
N GLU A 3 15.40 13.08 5.55
CA GLU A 3 16.19 14.07 6.30
C GLU A 3 15.33 15.13 6.97
N LEU A 4 14.30 15.64 6.31
CA LEU A 4 13.38 16.61 6.90
C LEU A 4 12.55 16.02 8.04
N MET A 5 12.18 14.75 7.95
CA MET A 5 11.44 14.05 9.00
C MET A 5 12.33 13.68 10.20
N ASP A 6 13.62 13.57 10.01
CA ASP A 6 14.58 13.39 11.10
C ASP A 6 14.81 14.69 11.88
N ILE A 7 14.68 15.83 11.20
CA ILE A 7 14.81 17.17 11.82
C ILE A 7 13.51 17.57 12.53
N PHE A 8 12.33 17.27 11.95
CA PHE A 8 11.04 17.66 12.50
C PHE A 8 10.31 16.46 13.11
N ILE A 9 10.20 16.46 14.42
CA ILE A 9 9.61 15.36 15.21
C ILE A 9 8.12 15.17 14.87
N HIS A 10 7.43 16.21 14.40
CA HIS A 10 5.99 16.13 14.13
C HIS A 10 5.61 16.80 12.78
N PRO A 11 4.79 16.16 11.92
CA PRO A 11 4.33 16.74 10.64
C PRO A 11 3.66 18.11 10.77
N LYS A 12 2.97 18.35 11.90
CA LYS A 12 2.35 19.67 12.19
C LYS A 12 3.37 20.79 12.33
N GLU A 13 4.58 20.49 12.80
CA GLU A 13 5.65 21.47 12.92
C GLU A 13 6.20 21.82 11.55
N LEU A 14 6.45 20.81 10.72
CA LEU A 14 6.85 21.00 9.32
C LEU A 14 5.82 21.82 8.53
N TYR A 15 4.53 21.56 8.75
CA TYR A 15 3.45 22.30 8.11
C TYR A 15 3.41 23.77 8.52
N LYS A 16 3.76 24.09 9.76
CA LYS A 16 3.71 25.46 10.33
C LYS A 16 5.00 26.25 10.17
N ILE A 17 6.12 25.59 9.83
CA ILE A 17 7.42 26.25 9.72
C ILE A 17 7.39 27.33 8.62
N ASN A 18 8.18 28.37 8.80
CA ASN A 18 8.44 29.33 7.72
C ASN A 18 9.11 28.58 6.55
N PRO A 19 8.50 28.52 5.36
CA PRO A 19 9.06 27.77 4.24
C PRO A 19 10.48 28.18 3.86
N GLU A 20 10.84 29.45 4.04
CA GLU A 20 12.17 29.97 3.70
C GLU A 20 13.29 29.18 4.41
N ILE A 21 13.04 28.68 5.63
CA ILE A 21 14.01 27.87 6.39
C ILE A 21 14.33 26.56 5.68
N LEU A 22 13.42 26.07 4.84
CA LEU A 22 13.58 24.81 4.14
C LEU A 22 14.32 24.92 2.81
N LYS A 23 14.54 26.13 2.30
CA LYS A 23 15.25 26.36 1.01
C LYS A 23 16.65 25.76 0.99
N GLU A 24 17.34 25.73 2.11
CA GLU A 24 18.70 25.19 2.23
C GLU A 24 18.75 23.66 2.17
N HIS A 25 17.58 22.99 2.38
CA HIS A 25 17.47 21.54 2.50
C HIS A 25 16.70 20.89 1.34
N MET A 26 16.31 21.65 0.33
CA MET A 26 15.52 21.14 -0.80
C MET A 26 15.80 21.91 -2.08
N THR A 27 15.57 21.26 -3.21
CA THR A 27 15.60 21.91 -4.52
C THR A 27 14.46 22.91 -4.68
N GLN A 28 14.61 23.89 -5.60
CA GLN A 28 13.56 24.87 -5.87
C GLN A 28 12.22 24.19 -6.24
N LEU A 29 12.25 23.10 -7.01
CA LEU A 29 11.06 22.36 -7.41
C LEU A 29 10.36 21.70 -6.19
N GLU A 30 11.14 21.13 -5.26
CA GLU A 30 10.61 20.55 -4.03
C GLU A 30 10.02 21.61 -3.11
N TYR A 31 10.68 22.77 -3.02
CA TYR A 31 10.19 23.93 -2.27
C TYR A 31 8.85 24.43 -2.81
N ASP A 32 8.75 24.65 -4.12
CA ASP A 32 7.51 25.09 -4.75
C ASP A 32 6.37 24.10 -4.53
N ARG A 33 6.63 22.78 -4.68
CA ARG A 33 5.68 21.72 -4.38
C ARG A 33 5.25 21.74 -2.92
N PHE A 34 6.19 21.90 -2.00
CA PHE A 34 5.90 21.97 -0.58
C PHE A 34 5.02 23.16 -0.22
N VAL A 35 5.33 24.36 -0.72
CA VAL A 35 4.52 25.56 -0.49
C VAL A 35 3.10 25.39 -1.05
N HIS A 36 2.97 24.87 -2.27
CA HIS A 36 1.65 24.60 -2.86
C HIS A 36 0.87 23.52 -2.11
N SER A 37 1.54 22.54 -1.50
CA SER A 37 0.88 21.49 -0.73
C SER A 37 0.25 21.98 0.59
N ARG A 38 0.51 23.22 1.00
CA ARG A 38 -0.02 23.86 2.20
C ARG A 38 -1.40 24.50 2.04
N ASP A 39 -2.08 24.28 0.93
CA ASP A 39 -3.46 24.72 0.75
C ASP A 39 -4.40 23.94 1.67
N GLU A 40 -4.83 24.58 2.76
CA GLU A 40 -5.74 23.99 3.75
C GLU A 40 -7.06 23.53 3.12
N THR A 41 -7.54 24.24 2.10
CA THR A 41 -8.78 23.88 1.41
C THR A 41 -8.61 22.60 0.61
N ALA A 42 -7.47 22.47 -0.08
CA ALA A 42 -7.13 21.26 -0.83
C ALA A 42 -6.92 20.05 0.10
N ILE A 43 -6.22 20.26 1.23
CA ILE A 43 -6.02 19.23 2.26
C ILE A 43 -7.35 18.75 2.82
N LYS A 44 -8.24 19.67 3.19
CA LYS A 44 -9.57 19.33 3.74
C LYS A 44 -10.40 18.54 2.73
N LYS A 45 -10.46 19.00 1.48
CA LYS A 45 -11.14 18.29 0.39
C LYS A 45 -10.56 16.88 0.15
N GLY A 46 -9.24 16.76 0.17
CA GLY A 46 -8.56 15.46 0.07
C GLY A 46 -8.95 14.51 1.21
N TYR A 47 -8.95 15.00 2.43
CA TYR A 47 -9.36 14.24 3.61
C TYR A 47 -10.82 13.79 3.54
N GLU A 48 -11.73 14.68 3.16
CA GLU A 48 -13.14 14.36 2.95
C GLU A 48 -13.34 13.31 1.83
N ALA A 49 -12.54 13.37 0.77
CA ALA A 49 -12.56 12.37 -0.30
C ALA A 49 -12.11 10.99 0.19
N LEU A 50 -11.04 10.91 0.99
CA LEU A 50 -10.60 9.66 1.63
C LEU A 50 -11.72 9.04 2.47
N HIS A 51 -12.38 9.84 3.31
CA HIS A 51 -13.49 9.36 4.12
C HIS A 51 -14.67 8.84 3.30
N ARG A 52 -15.05 9.55 2.23
CA ARG A 52 -16.13 9.15 1.33
C ARG A 52 -15.86 7.80 0.65
N GLU A 53 -14.61 7.55 0.32
CA GLU A 53 -14.15 6.31 -0.33
C GLU A 53 -13.79 5.21 0.67
N ASN A 54 -14.00 5.43 1.98
CA ASN A 54 -13.57 4.52 3.05
C ASN A 54 -12.07 4.19 2.97
N ILE A 55 -11.25 5.17 2.62
CA ILE A 55 -9.79 5.07 2.58
C ILE A 55 -9.24 5.68 3.87
N ARG A 56 -8.37 4.95 4.55
CA ARG A 56 -7.62 5.45 5.72
C ARG A 56 -6.20 5.76 5.29
N PHE A 57 -5.67 6.89 5.73
CA PHE A 57 -4.25 7.19 5.63
C PHE A 57 -3.62 6.98 7.00
N ILE A 58 -2.63 6.10 7.08
CA ILE A 58 -1.99 5.65 8.32
C ILE A 58 -0.50 5.98 8.23
N ILE A 59 -0.01 6.80 9.14
CA ILE A 59 1.42 7.17 9.17
C ILE A 59 2.23 6.21 10.03
N GLN A 60 3.53 6.12 9.76
CA GLN A 60 4.46 5.20 10.40
C GLN A 60 4.44 5.26 11.95
N LYS A 61 4.12 6.42 12.53
CA LYS A 61 4.07 6.62 14.00
C LYS A 61 2.77 6.11 14.64
N GLU A 62 1.75 5.78 13.87
CA GLU A 62 0.47 5.30 14.40
C GLU A 62 0.52 3.82 14.77
N ALA A 63 -0.23 3.43 15.81
CA ALA A 63 -0.33 2.04 16.24
C ALA A 63 -0.93 1.10 15.18
N ALA A 64 -1.78 1.64 14.29
CA ALA A 64 -2.37 0.89 13.19
C ALA A 64 -1.41 0.60 12.02
N TYR A 65 -0.21 1.21 12.02
CA TYR A 65 0.79 0.95 10.98
C TYR A 65 1.45 -0.42 11.21
N PRO A 66 1.61 -1.27 10.16
CA PRO A 66 2.20 -2.59 10.28
C PRO A 66 3.59 -2.57 10.93
N ASN A 67 3.79 -3.30 12.03
CA ASN A 67 5.06 -3.30 12.76
C ASN A 67 6.21 -3.89 11.94
N ARG A 68 5.94 -4.90 11.11
CA ARG A 68 6.96 -5.49 10.22
C ARG A 68 7.39 -4.48 9.18
N LEU A 69 6.45 -3.81 8.54
CA LEU A 69 6.73 -2.79 7.53
C LEU A 69 7.53 -1.61 8.12
N ARG A 70 7.31 -1.26 9.38
CA ARG A 70 8.07 -0.20 10.08
C ARG A 70 9.57 -0.52 10.18
N LYS A 71 9.93 -1.81 10.14
CA LYS A 71 11.32 -2.28 10.35
C LYS A 71 12.14 -2.40 9.06
N ILE A 72 11.52 -2.29 7.88
CA ILE A 72 12.29 -2.33 6.64
C ILE A 72 13.11 -1.07 6.46
N TYR A 73 14.23 -1.18 5.74
CA TYR A 73 15.19 -0.08 5.56
C TYR A 73 14.52 1.17 4.96
N ASP A 74 13.65 1.00 3.98
CA ASP A 74 12.92 2.07 3.28
C ASP A 74 11.42 1.95 3.54
N ALA A 75 11.04 2.04 4.83
CA ALA A 75 9.64 1.99 5.24
C ALA A 75 8.87 3.20 4.70
N PRO A 76 7.68 3.01 4.11
CA PRO A 76 6.81 4.11 3.73
C PRO A 76 6.51 5.02 4.92
N TYR A 77 6.58 6.32 4.72
CA TYR A 77 6.17 7.28 5.76
C TYR A 77 4.70 7.12 6.17
N GLY A 78 3.85 6.80 5.19
CA GLY A 78 2.45 6.51 5.39
C GLY A 78 1.92 5.60 4.30
N ILE A 79 0.84 4.93 4.60
CA ILE A 79 0.13 4.04 3.69
C ILE A 79 -1.35 4.40 3.64
N PHE A 80 -1.92 4.33 2.46
CA PHE A 80 -3.36 4.33 2.26
C PHE A 80 -3.87 2.90 2.42
N GLN A 81 -4.97 2.74 3.14
CA GLN A 81 -5.60 1.44 3.39
C GLN A 81 -7.07 1.48 3.02
N LYS A 82 -7.53 0.45 2.33
CA LYS A 82 -8.94 0.21 1.99
C LYS A 82 -9.32 -1.24 2.30
N GLY A 83 -10.59 -1.46 2.62
CA GLY A 83 -11.08 -2.77 3.06
C GLY A 83 -10.98 -2.97 4.56
N GLN A 84 -10.71 -4.20 4.99
CA GLN A 84 -10.62 -4.54 6.41
C GLN A 84 -9.39 -3.88 7.06
N PRO A 85 -9.46 -3.49 8.33
CA PRO A 85 -8.28 -3.04 9.07
C PRO A 85 -7.17 -4.08 9.02
N TYR A 86 -5.91 -3.61 8.87
CA TYR A 86 -4.77 -4.51 8.94
C TYR A 86 -4.65 -5.11 10.35
N GLU A 87 -4.52 -6.43 10.39
CA GLU A 87 -4.19 -7.17 11.59
C GLU A 87 -2.88 -7.91 11.37
N GLU A 88 -1.89 -7.64 12.22
CA GLU A 88 -0.62 -8.35 12.16
C GLU A 88 -0.79 -9.78 12.64
N LYS A 89 -0.39 -10.75 11.83
CA LYS A 89 -0.45 -12.17 12.18
C LYS A 89 0.95 -12.69 12.52
N GLU A 90 0.99 -13.73 13.34
CA GLU A 90 2.25 -14.37 13.74
C GLU A 90 3.04 -14.83 12.51
N LEU A 91 2.34 -15.49 11.57
CA LEU A 91 2.93 -15.93 10.32
C LEU A 91 2.32 -15.17 9.13
N SER A 92 3.19 -14.55 8.35
CA SER A 92 2.86 -13.87 7.11
C SER A 92 3.88 -14.22 6.05
N ILE A 93 3.44 -14.56 4.84
CA ILE A 93 4.29 -15.00 3.73
C ILE A 93 3.94 -14.21 2.48
N ALA A 94 4.96 -13.69 1.80
CA ALA A 94 4.82 -13.09 0.48
C ALA A 94 4.78 -14.19 -0.59
N ILE A 95 3.75 -14.18 -1.45
CA ILE A 95 3.69 -15.05 -2.64
C ILE A 95 3.58 -14.15 -3.86
N VAL A 96 4.60 -14.17 -4.70
CA VAL A 96 4.67 -13.39 -5.94
C VAL A 96 5.17 -14.26 -7.08
N GLY A 97 4.90 -13.87 -8.32
CA GLY A 97 5.40 -14.64 -9.45
C GLY A 97 5.07 -14.03 -10.81
N SER A 98 5.18 -14.86 -11.84
CA SER A 98 4.97 -14.45 -13.22
C SER A 98 3.56 -13.90 -13.45
N ARG A 99 3.46 -12.87 -14.28
CA ARG A 99 2.19 -12.35 -14.80
C ARG A 99 1.54 -13.29 -15.82
N TYR A 100 2.33 -14.17 -16.39
CA TYR A 100 1.95 -15.19 -17.38
C TYR A 100 2.53 -16.55 -16.96
N PRO A 101 2.00 -17.15 -15.88
CA PRO A 101 2.50 -18.44 -15.42
C PRO A 101 2.10 -19.57 -16.37
N THR A 102 2.86 -20.64 -16.35
CA THR A 102 2.47 -21.91 -17.00
C THR A 102 1.29 -22.54 -16.24
N THR A 103 0.65 -23.56 -16.82
CA THR A 103 -0.38 -24.35 -16.14
C THR A 103 0.13 -24.87 -14.80
N TYR A 104 1.35 -25.40 -14.77
CA TYR A 104 2.00 -25.84 -13.53
C TYR A 104 2.13 -24.69 -12.51
N GLY A 105 2.55 -23.49 -12.96
CA GLY A 105 2.66 -22.32 -12.09
C GLY A 105 1.33 -21.91 -11.48
N PHE A 106 0.23 -22.00 -12.24
CA PHE A 106 -1.12 -21.76 -11.72
C PHE A 106 -1.50 -22.78 -10.64
N GLU A 107 -1.34 -24.06 -10.91
CA GLU A 107 -1.75 -25.14 -9.99
C GLU A 107 -0.93 -25.11 -8.70
N ILE A 108 0.38 -24.87 -8.78
CA ILE A 108 1.25 -24.75 -7.60
C ILE A 108 0.89 -23.51 -6.77
N SER A 109 0.58 -22.39 -7.43
CA SER A 109 0.16 -21.15 -6.73
C SER A 109 -1.12 -21.37 -5.94
N LYS A 110 -2.12 -22.01 -6.54
CA LYS A 110 -3.37 -22.38 -5.86
C LYS A 110 -3.13 -23.31 -4.69
N LYS A 111 -2.31 -24.36 -4.89
CA LYS A 111 -1.99 -25.33 -3.87
C LYS A 111 -1.37 -24.66 -2.64
N PHE A 112 -0.33 -23.85 -2.84
CA PHE A 112 0.32 -23.14 -1.73
C PHE A 112 -0.63 -22.17 -1.04
N ALA A 113 -1.38 -21.37 -1.80
CA ALA A 113 -2.34 -20.43 -1.22
C ALA A 113 -3.38 -21.16 -0.35
N LYS A 114 -3.93 -22.27 -0.84
CA LYS A 114 -4.91 -23.10 -0.12
C LYS A 114 -4.31 -23.68 1.16
N GLU A 115 -3.16 -24.34 1.08
CA GLU A 115 -2.55 -25.02 2.22
C GLU A 115 -2.14 -24.03 3.29
N LEU A 116 -1.54 -22.89 2.93
CA LEU A 116 -1.16 -21.85 3.86
C LEU A 116 -2.37 -21.17 4.50
N ALA A 117 -3.42 -20.88 3.72
CA ALA A 117 -4.66 -20.32 4.27
C ALA A 117 -5.30 -21.24 5.32
N GLN A 118 -5.29 -22.56 5.09
CA GLN A 118 -5.80 -23.55 6.04
C GLN A 118 -4.99 -23.60 7.35
N GLN A 119 -3.74 -23.20 7.32
CA GLN A 119 -2.88 -23.08 8.51
C GLN A 119 -2.97 -21.71 9.18
N GLY A 120 -3.87 -20.83 8.73
CA GLY A 120 -4.03 -19.48 9.28
C GLY A 120 -2.89 -18.51 8.92
N VAL A 121 -2.05 -18.86 7.94
CA VAL A 121 -0.97 -17.99 7.47
C VAL A 121 -1.54 -16.84 6.66
N GLN A 122 -1.18 -15.61 7.01
CA GLN A 122 -1.53 -14.44 6.22
C GLN A 122 -0.66 -14.37 4.96
N ILE A 123 -1.29 -14.10 3.81
CA ILE A 123 -0.58 -14.01 2.54
C ILE A 123 -0.54 -12.57 2.03
N VAL A 124 0.66 -12.12 1.69
CA VAL A 124 0.89 -10.78 1.11
C VAL A 124 1.25 -10.93 -0.36
N SER A 125 0.57 -10.20 -1.24
CA SER A 125 0.86 -10.22 -2.67
C SER A 125 0.44 -8.92 -3.36
N GLY A 126 0.74 -8.81 -4.66
CA GLY A 126 0.66 -7.55 -5.39
C GLY A 126 -0.61 -7.32 -6.20
N LEU A 127 -1.63 -8.17 -6.13
CA LEU A 127 -2.86 -8.09 -6.93
C LEU A 127 -2.63 -8.02 -8.46
N ALA A 128 -1.42 -8.38 -8.93
CA ALA A 128 -1.07 -8.39 -10.34
C ALA A 128 -1.75 -9.55 -11.10
N ARG A 129 -1.56 -9.59 -12.41
CA ARG A 129 -1.94 -10.75 -13.23
C ARG A 129 -1.16 -11.99 -12.80
N GLY A 130 -1.67 -13.15 -13.17
CA GLY A 130 -0.98 -14.42 -13.00
C GLY A 130 -0.94 -14.91 -11.57
N VAL A 131 0.24 -15.19 -11.03
CA VAL A 131 0.43 -15.79 -9.70
C VAL A 131 -0.26 -14.97 -8.61
N ASP A 132 -0.03 -13.67 -8.54
CA ASP A 132 -0.57 -12.79 -7.50
C ASP A 132 -2.10 -12.86 -7.43
N GLY A 133 -2.76 -12.65 -8.57
CA GLY A 133 -4.23 -12.70 -8.66
C GLY A 133 -4.79 -14.09 -8.37
N THR A 134 -4.08 -15.16 -8.77
CA THR A 134 -4.47 -16.54 -8.48
C THR A 134 -4.46 -16.82 -6.99
N VAL A 135 -3.38 -16.43 -6.33
CA VAL A 135 -3.20 -16.60 -4.89
C VAL A 135 -4.31 -15.86 -4.10
N HIS A 136 -4.58 -14.62 -4.44
CA HIS A 136 -5.62 -13.85 -3.76
C HIS A 136 -7.02 -14.44 -3.93
N ARG A 137 -7.38 -14.91 -5.15
CA ARG A 137 -8.67 -15.58 -5.38
C ARG A 137 -8.81 -16.82 -4.53
N GLU A 138 -7.76 -17.67 -4.51
CA GLU A 138 -7.80 -18.91 -3.73
C GLU A 138 -7.96 -18.64 -2.22
N ILE A 139 -7.29 -17.61 -1.69
CA ILE A 139 -7.40 -17.25 -0.28
C ILE A 139 -8.80 -16.75 0.08
N ILE A 140 -9.40 -15.92 -0.76
CA ILE A 140 -10.78 -15.44 -0.56
C ILE A 140 -11.75 -16.62 -0.55
N ASP A 141 -11.64 -17.54 -1.52
CA ASP A 141 -12.47 -18.75 -1.62
C ASP A 141 -12.35 -19.63 -0.37
N LYS A 142 -11.20 -19.67 0.26
CA LYS A 142 -10.93 -20.45 1.48
C LYS A 142 -11.16 -19.66 2.76
N LYS A 143 -11.64 -18.42 2.68
CA LYS A 143 -11.83 -17.51 3.83
C LYS A 143 -10.55 -17.33 4.65
N GLY A 144 -9.40 -17.37 3.97
CA GLY A 144 -8.10 -17.06 4.55
C GLY A 144 -7.87 -15.56 4.68
N GLN A 145 -6.68 -15.18 5.09
CA GLN A 145 -6.29 -13.78 5.29
C GLN A 145 -5.26 -13.34 4.25
N ALA A 146 -5.54 -12.22 3.60
CA ALA A 146 -4.66 -11.67 2.60
C ALA A 146 -4.45 -10.16 2.77
N VAL A 147 -3.27 -9.71 2.34
CA VAL A 147 -2.96 -8.29 2.17
C VAL A 147 -2.58 -8.06 0.71
N GLY A 148 -3.36 -7.20 0.05
CA GLY A 148 -3.04 -6.74 -1.30
C GLY A 148 -2.22 -5.46 -1.24
N VAL A 149 -1.05 -5.44 -1.88
CA VAL A 149 -0.21 -4.23 -1.96
C VAL A 149 -0.24 -3.68 -3.38
N LEU A 150 -0.55 -2.40 -3.56
CA LEU A 150 -0.69 -1.78 -4.87
C LEU A 150 0.52 -0.94 -5.28
N GLY A 151 0.80 -0.87 -6.58
CA GLY A 151 1.77 0.03 -7.19
C GLY A 151 1.09 1.23 -7.88
N CYS A 152 -0.09 1.64 -7.41
CA CYS A 152 -0.85 2.79 -7.89
C CYS A 152 -1.75 3.32 -6.78
N GLY A 153 -2.50 4.38 -7.04
CA GLY A 153 -3.50 4.89 -6.10
C GLY A 153 -4.49 3.80 -5.68
N ILE A 154 -4.85 3.80 -4.40
CA ILE A 154 -5.69 2.75 -3.81
C ILE A 154 -7.14 2.77 -4.33
N ASP A 155 -7.54 3.84 -4.97
CA ASP A 155 -8.82 4.05 -5.65
C ASP A 155 -8.82 3.51 -7.09
N LEU A 156 -7.65 3.11 -7.63
CA LEU A 156 -7.50 2.62 -8.99
C LEU A 156 -7.44 1.09 -9.04
N ILE A 157 -8.17 0.52 -9.98
CA ILE A 157 -8.13 -0.92 -10.26
C ILE A 157 -7.15 -1.20 -11.39
N TYR A 158 -6.03 -1.84 -11.05
CA TYR A 158 -5.03 -2.25 -12.01
C TYR A 158 -4.40 -3.62 -11.62
N PRO A 159 -4.39 -4.61 -12.51
CA PRO A 159 -4.92 -4.58 -13.88
C PRO A 159 -6.46 -4.66 -13.91
N LYS A 160 -7.08 -4.13 -14.97
CA LYS A 160 -8.55 -4.08 -15.10
C LYS A 160 -9.20 -5.46 -15.11
N GLU A 161 -8.50 -6.49 -15.56
CA GLU A 161 -8.99 -7.87 -15.59
C GLU A 161 -9.22 -8.46 -14.20
N ASN A 162 -8.59 -7.89 -13.19
CA ASN A 162 -8.76 -8.31 -11.79
C ASN A 162 -9.88 -7.53 -11.07
N PHE A 163 -10.74 -6.80 -11.81
CA PHE A 163 -11.80 -5.96 -11.27
C PHE A 163 -12.61 -6.65 -10.16
N GLN A 164 -13.17 -7.84 -10.44
CA GLN A 164 -13.93 -8.58 -9.44
C GLN A 164 -13.09 -8.92 -8.21
N LEU A 165 -11.84 -9.34 -8.41
CA LEU A 165 -10.92 -9.63 -7.31
C LEU A 165 -10.69 -8.41 -6.41
N PHE A 166 -10.59 -7.21 -6.97
CA PHE A 166 -10.44 -5.98 -6.18
C PHE A 166 -11.67 -5.72 -5.30
N TYR A 167 -12.88 -5.91 -5.82
CA TYR A 167 -14.10 -5.78 -5.02
C TYR A 167 -14.14 -6.78 -3.87
N ASP A 168 -13.81 -8.04 -4.14
CA ASP A 168 -13.77 -9.08 -3.13
C ASP A 168 -12.70 -8.80 -2.06
N MET A 169 -11.55 -8.27 -2.48
CA MET A 169 -10.50 -7.83 -1.57
C MET A 169 -10.94 -6.64 -0.70
N TYR A 170 -11.56 -5.61 -1.28
CA TYR A 170 -12.05 -4.47 -0.50
C TYR A 170 -13.17 -4.85 0.48
N ALA A 171 -13.99 -5.84 0.13
CA ALA A 171 -15.05 -6.30 1.01
C ALA A 171 -14.54 -7.14 2.19
N ASN A 172 -13.52 -7.98 1.97
CA ASN A 172 -13.19 -9.07 2.91
C ASN A 172 -11.75 -9.04 3.42
N GLN A 173 -10.85 -8.27 2.80
CA GLN A 173 -9.40 -8.32 3.04
C GLN A 173 -8.82 -6.91 3.21
N THR A 174 -7.54 -6.84 3.50
CA THR A 174 -6.80 -5.57 3.58
C THR A 174 -6.12 -5.26 2.26
N VAL A 175 -6.28 -4.05 1.77
CA VAL A 175 -5.50 -3.53 0.62
C VAL A 175 -4.76 -2.28 1.05
N ILE A 176 -3.49 -2.18 0.71
CA ILE A 176 -2.63 -1.04 1.04
C ILE A 176 -1.92 -0.49 -0.18
N SER A 177 -1.63 0.80 -0.16
CA SER A 177 -0.78 1.48 -1.14
C SER A 177 0.02 2.60 -0.49
N GLU A 178 1.25 2.79 -0.91
CA GLU A 178 2.03 3.98 -0.56
C GLU A 178 1.64 5.18 -1.43
N TYR A 179 1.06 4.93 -2.59
CA TYR A 179 0.73 5.96 -3.58
C TYR A 179 -0.60 6.65 -3.24
N PRO A 180 -0.64 7.99 -3.29
CA PRO A 180 -1.87 8.75 -3.10
C PRO A 180 -2.98 8.33 -4.08
N PRO A 181 -4.26 8.48 -3.70
CA PRO A 181 -5.38 8.31 -4.63
C PRO A 181 -5.18 9.09 -5.93
N GLY A 182 -5.60 8.49 -7.05
CA GLY A 182 -5.40 9.04 -8.39
C GLY A 182 -4.01 8.80 -8.99
N SER A 183 -3.06 8.22 -8.24
CA SER A 183 -1.71 7.92 -8.78
C SER A 183 -1.76 6.81 -9.82
N GLU A 184 -1.35 7.09 -11.04
CA GLU A 184 -1.34 6.12 -12.15
C GLU A 184 -0.38 4.94 -11.91
N PRO A 185 -0.66 3.75 -12.50
CA PRO A 185 0.18 2.57 -12.39
C PRO A 185 1.43 2.67 -13.28
N LEU A 186 2.40 3.48 -12.87
CA LEU A 186 3.65 3.68 -13.60
C LEU A 186 4.58 2.47 -13.47
N LYS A 187 5.37 2.18 -14.50
CA LYS A 187 6.20 0.96 -14.57
C LYS A 187 7.17 0.82 -13.39
N TRP A 188 7.75 1.92 -12.92
CA TRP A 188 8.70 1.95 -11.81
C TRP A 188 8.06 1.80 -10.42
N HIS A 189 6.78 2.12 -10.27
CA HIS A 189 6.04 1.91 -9.02
C HIS A 189 6.01 0.44 -8.57
N PHE A 190 5.99 -0.50 -9.52
CA PHE A 190 5.87 -1.92 -9.19
C PHE A 190 7.13 -2.50 -8.53
N PRO A 191 8.36 -2.26 -9.04
CA PRO A 191 9.58 -2.64 -8.31
C PRO A 191 9.70 -1.94 -6.95
N GLU A 192 9.41 -0.64 -6.87
CA GLU A 192 9.45 0.11 -5.60
C GLU A 192 8.49 -0.47 -4.57
N ARG A 193 7.26 -0.78 -4.97
CA ARG A 193 6.24 -1.39 -4.13
C ARG A 193 6.66 -2.74 -3.58
N ASN A 194 7.46 -3.53 -4.29
CA ASN A 194 7.81 -4.90 -3.89
C ASN A 194 8.48 -4.95 -2.52
N ARG A 195 9.20 -3.90 -2.09
CA ARG A 195 9.75 -3.81 -0.73
C ARG A 195 8.68 -3.88 0.37
N ILE A 196 7.45 -3.41 0.06
CA ILE A 196 6.32 -3.46 0.98
C ILE A 196 5.72 -4.87 1.04
N ILE A 197 5.76 -5.62 -0.07
CA ILE A 197 5.30 -7.02 -0.08
C ILE A 197 6.23 -7.91 0.75
N SER A 198 7.53 -7.69 0.64
CA SER A 198 8.54 -8.50 1.31
C SER A 198 8.78 -8.10 2.77
N GLY A 199 8.37 -6.92 3.18
CA GLY A 199 8.55 -6.36 4.53
C GLY A 199 7.40 -6.66 5.45
#